data_0f3cf56b8f137d9b42d3883ba94bcd9d
#
_entry.id   0f3cf56b8f137d9b42d3883ba94bcd9d
#
_cell.length_a   1.000
_cell.length_b   1.000
_cell.length_c   1.000
_cell.angle_alpha   90.00
_cell.angle_beta   90.00
_cell.angle_gamma   90.00
#
_symmetry.space_group_name_H-M   'P 1'
#
loop_
_entity.id
_entity.type
_entity.pdbx_description
1 polymer ?
#
loop_
_entity_poly.entity_id
_entity_poly.type
_entity_poly.pdbx_seq_one_letter_code
_entity_poly.pdbx_strand_id
1 'polypeptide(L)'
;MVRRILLTTTALAAMSGVAFAADLGTRRPEPMFVPPPAFTWTGFYIGGTVGAISLSTQYSDPPDVGLPSQTNLGGGALVGATVGYNYQMGNIVLGLEGDWSYAGAQTTFLDGDYYYRGYTKLTSLGTARVRLGFTPWDRTLLYATGGFAWGTLNGNLGYDYPLSSCATGFSGTSTGWTIGGGIEQAITDHITLKAEALYVDLGTSHGYDGYYDCQTSFKNTAVVGRVGLNFKF
;
A
#
# COMPACT_ATOMS: atom_id res chain seq x y z
N MET A 1 -58.33 -47.11 -84.67
CA MET A 1 -58.18 -47.03 -83.20
C MET A 1 -56.74 -47.37 -82.69
N VAL A 2 -55.68 -47.07 -83.45
CA VAL A 2 -54.32 -47.49 -83.10
C VAL A 2 -53.39 -46.26 -83.02
N ARG A 3 -53.82 -45.04 -83.14
CA ARG A 3 -52.98 -43.85 -83.27
C ARG A 3 -52.97 -42.91 -82.05
N ARG A 4 -53.58 -43.36 -80.90
CA ARG A 4 -53.64 -42.59 -79.65
C ARG A 4 -52.84 -43.16 -78.51
N ILE A 5 -52.16 -44.33 -78.66
CA ILE A 5 -51.44 -45.00 -77.62
C ILE A 5 -49.91 -44.74 -77.65
N LEU A 6 -49.40 -44.11 -78.75
CA LEU A 6 -47.96 -43.90 -78.89
C LEU A 6 -47.43 -42.53 -78.43
N LEU A 7 -48.30 -41.65 -77.85
CA LEU A 7 -47.93 -40.31 -77.41
C LEU A 7 -47.82 -40.16 -75.87
N THR A 8 -48.10 -41.21 -75.13
CA THR A 8 -48.07 -41.18 -73.66
C THR A 8 -46.82 -41.82 -73.00
N THR A 9 -45.94 -42.44 -73.81
CA THR A 9 -44.75 -43.12 -73.26
C THR A 9 -43.47 -42.32 -73.39
N THR A 10 -43.46 -41.17 -74.08
CA THR A 10 -42.27 -40.33 -74.26
C THR A 10 -42.13 -39.19 -73.26
N ALA A 11 -43.12 -38.99 -72.39
CA ALA A 11 -43.07 -37.88 -71.41
C ALA A 11 -42.50 -38.26 -70.03
N LEU A 12 -42.12 -39.54 -69.80
CA LEU A 12 -41.64 -40.02 -68.49
C LEU A 12 -40.12 -40.24 -68.41
N ALA A 13 -39.38 -40.01 -69.49
CA ALA A 13 -37.94 -40.23 -69.51
C ALA A 13 -37.06 -38.96 -69.35
N ALA A 14 -37.66 -37.78 -69.12
CA ALA A 14 -36.93 -36.51 -69.07
C ALA A 14 -36.88 -35.86 -67.70
N MET A 15 -37.19 -36.59 -66.61
CA MET A 15 -37.03 -36.08 -65.22
C MET A 15 -35.98 -36.83 -64.37
N SER A 16 -34.90 -37.31 -65.00
CA SER A 16 -33.72 -37.58 -64.23
C SER A 16 -32.99 -36.25 -63.95
N GLY A 17 -33.59 -35.45 -63.05
CA GLY A 17 -32.96 -34.27 -62.51
C GLY A 17 -31.69 -34.71 -61.81
N VAL A 18 -30.56 -34.14 -62.25
CA VAL A 18 -29.26 -34.20 -61.54
C VAL A 18 -29.55 -33.63 -60.15
N ALA A 19 -29.58 -34.53 -59.15
CA ALA A 19 -29.50 -34.08 -57.75
C ALA A 19 -28.10 -33.53 -57.56
N PHE A 20 -27.93 -32.22 -57.65
CA PHE A 20 -26.79 -31.59 -57.07
C PHE A 20 -26.92 -31.82 -55.58
N ALA A 21 -26.09 -32.75 -55.08
CA ALA A 21 -25.82 -32.84 -53.66
C ALA A 21 -25.30 -31.44 -53.29
N ALA A 22 -26.16 -30.65 -52.60
CA ALA A 22 -25.70 -29.44 -51.96
C ALA A 22 -24.60 -29.91 -51.00
N ASP A 23 -23.37 -29.61 -51.38
CA ASP A 23 -22.23 -29.67 -50.47
C ASP A 23 -22.59 -28.72 -49.30
N LEU A 24 -23.12 -29.30 -48.27
CA LEU A 24 -23.21 -28.64 -46.96
C LEU A 24 -21.79 -28.43 -46.49
N GLY A 25 -21.18 -27.36 -47.03
CA GLY A 25 -19.89 -26.92 -46.56
C GLY A 25 -19.89 -26.99 -45.05
N THR A 26 -19.07 -27.87 -44.50
CA THR A 26 -18.86 -27.93 -43.06
C THR A 26 -18.58 -26.51 -42.61
N ARG A 27 -19.56 -25.83 -42.00
CA ARG A 27 -19.33 -24.54 -41.36
C ARG A 27 -18.18 -24.76 -40.42
N ARG A 28 -17.01 -24.24 -40.78
CA ARG A 28 -15.91 -24.14 -39.81
C ARG A 28 -16.52 -23.49 -38.59
N PRO A 29 -16.43 -24.10 -37.40
CA PRO A 29 -16.86 -23.43 -36.17
C PRO A 29 -16.17 -22.08 -36.17
N GLU A 30 -16.95 -21.01 -36.10
CA GLU A 30 -16.38 -19.67 -35.93
C GLU A 30 -15.46 -19.76 -34.69
N PRO A 31 -14.24 -19.20 -34.76
CA PRO A 31 -13.34 -19.20 -33.61
C PRO A 31 -14.11 -18.59 -32.44
N MET A 32 -14.35 -19.40 -31.43
CA MET A 32 -15.04 -18.97 -30.21
C MET A 32 -14.18 -17.83 -29.63
N PHE A 33 -14.71 -16.60 -29.71
CA PHE A 33 -14.07 -15.44 -29.12
C PHE A 33 -14.05 -15.67 -27.60
N VAL A 34 -12.93 -16.10 -27.06
CA VAL A 34 -12.68 -16.13 -25.62
C VAL A 34 -12.28 -14.72 -25.23
N PRO A 35 -13.14 -13.98 -24.51
CA PRO A 35 -12.74 -12.65 -24.04
C PRO A 35 -11.47 -12.78 -23.20
N PRO A 36 -10.53 -11.85 -23.30
CA PRO A 36 -9.34 -11.86 -22.46
C PRO A 36 -9.77 -11.89 -20.98
N PRO A 37 -9.03 -12.61 -20.13
CA PRO A 37 -9.37 -12.69 -18.70
C PRO A 37 -9.47 -11.28 -18.12
N ALA A 38 -10.56 -11.01 -17.41
CA ALA A 38 -10.76 -9.74 -16.73
C ALA A 38 -9.65 -9.54 -15.69
N PHE A 39 -9.17 -8.29 -15.53
CA PHE A 39 -8.20 -7.96 -14.51
C PHE A 39 -8.72 -8.37 -13.12
N THR A 40 -7.87 -8.96 -12.30
CA THR A 40 -8.16 -9.29 -10.90
C THR A 40 -7.08 -8.75 -9.98
N TRP A 41 -7.46 -8.28 -8.80
CA TRP A 41 -6.54 -7.84 -7.76
C TRP A 41 -5.92 -9.02 -6.99
N THR A 42 -6.44 -10.24 -7.15
CA THR A 42 -5.91 -11.44 -6.47
C THR A 42 -4.49 -11.75 -6.96
N GLY A 43 -3.60 -11.95 -6.01
CA GLY A 43 -2.22 -12.37 -6.28
C GLY A 43 -1.21 -11.73 -5.33
N PHE A 44 0.03 -12.23 -5.41
CA PHE A 44 1.17 -11.63 -4.75
C PHE A 44 1.65 -10.39 -5.51
N TYR A 45 2.22 -9.45 -4.78
CA TYR A 45 2.89 -8.30 -5.36
C TYR A 45 4.11 -7.90 -4.54
N ILE A 46 5.05 -7.27 -5.23
CA ILE A 46 6.21 -6.61 -4.64
C ILE A 46 6.32 -5.22 -5.24
N GLY A 47 6.75 -4.23 -4.46
CA GLY A 47 6.84 -2.87 -4.96
C GLY A 47 7.88 -2.02 -4.26
N GLY A 48 8.12 -0.85 -4.86
CA GLY A 48 8.92 0.21 -4.29
C GLY A 48 8.06 1.43 -3.95
N THR A 49 8.41 2.14 -2.88
CA THR A 49 7.69 3.33 -2.41
C THR A 49 8.66 4.48 -2.16
N VAL A 50 8.19 5.68 -2.45
CA VAL A 50 8.87 6.94 -2.09
C VAL A 50 7.85 7.89 -1.51
N GLY A 51 8.27 8.76 -0.57
CA GLY A 51 7.33 9.68 0.04
C GLY A 51 7.97 10.63 1.02
N ALA A 52 7.11 11.27 1.80
CA ALA A 52 7.48 12.18 2.86
C ALA A 52 6.85 11.76 4.18
N ILE A 53 7.52 12.05 5.25
CA ILE A 53 7.07 11.80 6.62
C ILE A 53 7.15 13.10 7.42
N SER A 54 6.10 13.37 8.17
CA SER A 54 6.08 14.41 9.20
C SER A 54 6.08 13.73 10.57
N LEU A 55 7.14 13.95 11.34
CA LEU A 55 7.31 13.41 12.68
C LEU A 55 6.90 14.47 13.70
N SER A 56 6.04 14.10 14.64
CA SER A 56 5.65 14.90 15.79
C SER A 56 6.12 14.21 17.05
N THR A 57 6.99 14.86 17.79
CA THR A 57 7.48 14.39 19.09
C THR A 57 6.96 15.30 20.18
N GLN A 58 6.17 14.75 21.08
CA GLN A 58 5.70 15.44 22.28
C GLN A 58 6.58 15.03 23.46
N TYR A 59 7.21 16.02 24.04
CA TYR A 59 8.03 15.90 25.24
C TYR A 59 7.18 16.22 26.47
N SER A 60 7.30 15.40 27.50
CA SER A 60 6.65 15.61 28.78
C SER A 60 7.63 15.35 29.91
N ASP A 61 7.90 16.37 30.72
CA ASP A 61 8.72 16.28 31.93
C ASP A 61 7.95 15.69 33.11
N PRO A 62 8.64 15.15 34.11
CA PRO A 62 8.05 14.84 35.41
C PRO A 62 7.40 16.08 36.04
N PRO A 63 6.31 15.91 36.79
CA PRO A 63 5.53 17.00 37.34
C PRO A 63 6.32 17.94 38.28
N ASP A 64 7.49 17.56 38.73
CA ASP A 64 8.29 18.34 39.70
C ASP A 64 9.16 19.43 39.06
N VAL A 65 9.32 19.45 37.72
CA VAL A 65 10.20 20.43 37.04
C VAL A 65 9.43 21.59 36.43
N GLY A 66 8.11 21.47 36.25
CA GLY A 66 7.22 22.57 35.90
C GLY A 66 7.38 23.17 34.50
N LEU A 67 8.06 22.50 33.59
CA LEU A 67 8.21 22.94 32.21
C LEU A 67 6.98 22.57 31.37
N PRO A 68 6.48 23.46 30.51
CA PRO A 68 5.33 23.15 29.66
C PRO A 68 5.68 22.06 28.64
N SER A 69 4.77 21.11 28.42
CA SER A 69 4.95 20.11 27.36
C SER A 69 5.04 20.81 26.01
N GLN A 70 6.07 20.49 25.25
CA GLN A 70 6.30 21.07 23.93
C GLN A 70 6.12 20.01 22.84
N THR A 71 5.47 20.41 21.75
CA THR A 71 5.32 19.59 20.55
C THR A 71 6.22 20.15 19.47
N ASN A 72 7.14 19.33 18.99
CA ASN A 72 8.06 19.69 17.92
C ASN A 72 7.77 18.87 16.68
N LEU A 73 7.71 19.55 15.53
CA LEU A 73 7.46 18.96 14.22
C LEU A 73 8.77 18.86 13.44
N GLY A 74 9.02 17.70 12.90
CA GLY A 74 10.13 17.45 11.98
C GLY A 74 9.64 16.76 10.72
N GLY A 75 10.43 16.74 9.71
CA GLY A 75 10.08 16.10 8.46
C GLY A 75 11.27 15.44 7.79
N GLY A 76 10.98 14.58 6.82
CA GLY A 76 11.98 13.90 6.04
C GLY A 76 11.40 13.16 4.85
N ALA A 77 12.30 12.71 3.97
CA ALA A 77 11.93 11.80 2.89
C ALA A 77 11.98 10.35 3.38
N LEU A 78 11.20 9.50 2.73
CA LEU A 78 11.28 8.06 2.93
C LEU A 78 11.36 7.33 1.59
N VAL A 79 12.07 6.22 1.59
CA VAL A 79 12.17 5.29 0.46
C VAL A 79 12.12 3.86 1.01
N GLY A 80 11.36 3.01 0.37
CA GLY A 80 11.14 1.66 0.90
C GLY A 80 10.67 0.65 -0.12
N ALA A 81 10.51 -0.58 0.36
CA ALA A 81 9.96 -1.68 -0.38
C ALA A 81 8.71 -2.23 0.33
N THR A 82 7.82 -2.80 -0.45
CA THR A 82 6.57 -3.41 0.02
C THR A 82 6.40 -4.79 -0.61
N VAL A 83 5.78 -5.69 0.12
CA VAL A 83 5.36 -7.00 -0.35
C VAL A 83 3.98 -7.29 0.22
N GLY A 84 3.12 -7.93 -0.57
CA GLY A 84 1.80 -8.25 -0.10
C GLY A 84 1.09 -9.30 -0.94
N TYR A 85 -0.08 -9.67 -0.45
CA TYR A 85 -1.02 -10.54 -1.13
C TYR A 85 -2.42 -9.99 -1.00
N ASN A 86 -3.13 -9.90 -2.10
CA ASN A 86 -4.53 -9.51 -2.16
C ASN A 86 -5.40 -10.71 -2.56
N TYR A 87 -6.60 -10.77 -2.02
CA TYR A 87 -7.64 -11.70 -2.41
C TYR A 87 -8.93 -10.94 -2.70
N GLN A 88 -9.41 -11.03 -3.94
CA GLN A 88 -10.61 -10.33 -4.42
C GLN A 88 -11.82 -11.23 -4.40
N MET A 89 -12.90 -10.75 -3.81
CA MET A 89 -14.23 -11.35 -3.77
C MET A 89 -15.25 -10.37 -4.35
N GLY A 90 -15.55 -10.51 -5.65
CA GLY A 90 -16.39 -9.52 -6.34
C GLY A 90 -15.74 -8.13 -6.31
N ASN A 91 -16.39 -7.16 -5.69
CA ASN A 91 -15.89 -5.78 -5.59
C ASN A 91 -15.10 -5.51 -4.30
N ILE A 92 -14.92 -6.53 -3.45
CA ILE A 92 -14.18 -6.40 -2.18
C ILE A 92 -12.82 -7.06 -2.33
N VAL A 93 -11.79 -6.40 -1.81
CA VAL A 93 -10.42 -6.90 -1.78
C VAL A 93 -9.95 -6.95 -0.33
N LEU A 94 -9.52 -8.12 0.11
CA LEU A 94 -8.83 -8.32 1.37
C LEU A 94 -7.35 -8.54 1.08
N GLY A 95 -6.47 -7.95 1.87
CA GLY A 95 -5.03 -8.10 1.66
C GLY A 95 -4.23 -8.04 2.94
N LEU A 96 -3.03 -8.58 2.83
CA LEU A 96 -1.96 -8.42 3.82
C LEU A 96 -0.78 -7.74 3.14
N GLU A 97 -0.22 -6.75 3.79
CA GLU A 97 0.92 -5.99 3.29
C GLU A 97 1.97 -5.82 4.38
N GLY A 98 3.22 -6.09 4.03
CA GLY A 98 4.38 -5.76 4.83
C GLY A 98 5.25 -4.76 4.07
N ASP A 99 5.79 -3.76 4.77
CA ASP A 99 6.72 -2.82 4.18
C ASP A 99 7.83 -2.44 5.15
N TRP A 100 8.95 -2.05 4.57
CA TRP A 100 10.06 -1.47 5.27
C TRP A 100 10.62 -0.30 4.48
N SER A 101 10.85 0.81 5.18
CA SER A 101 11.32 2.06 4.59
C SER A 101 12.48 2.62 5.39
N TYR A 102 13.51 3.10 4.70
CA TYR A 102 14.47 4.02 5.26
C TYR A 102 13.81 5.40 5.38
N ALA A 103 13.89 6.01 6.55
CA ALA A 103 13.32 7.31 6.83
C ALA A 103 14.42 8.29 7.25
N GLY A 104 14.48 9.45 6.60
CA GLY A 104 15.41 10.53 6.92
C GLY A 104 14.75 11.65 7.73
N ALA A 105 13.77 11.32 8.60
CA ALA A 105 13.05 12.33 9.37
C ALA A 105 13.84 12.75 10.61
N GLN A 106 13.97 14.05 10.82
CA GLN A 106 14.64 14.62 11.98
C GLN A 106 13.80 15.78 12.55
N THR A 107 13.67 15.78 13.86
CA THR A 107 13.10 16.89 14.64
C THR A 107 14.21 17.48 15.49
N THR A 108 14.36 18.80 15.48
CA THR A 108 15.36 19.51 16.30
C THR A 108 14.62 20.36 17.33
N PHE A 109 15.05 20.29 18.57
CA PHE A 109 14.56 21.10 19.68
C PHE A 109 15.58 22.20 19.95
N LEU A 110 15.12 23.44 19.94
CA LEU A 110 15.90 24.61 20.33
C LEU A 110 15.04 25.43 21.29
N ASP A 111 15.46 25.53 22.52
CA ASP A 111 14.86 26.48 23.45
C ASP A 111 15.68 27.77 23.45
N GLY A 112 15.04 28.90 23.11
CA GLY A 112 15.70 30.19 22.86
C GLY A 112 16.29 30.85 24.10
N ASP A 113 15.82 30.48 25.30
CA ASP A 113 16.23 31.14 26.56
C ASP A 113 17.00 30.23 27.53
N TYR A 114 16.99 28.93 27.31
CA TYR A 114 17.69 27.93 28.11
C TYR A 114 18.40 26.93 27.22
N TYR A 115 19.66 26.84 27.30
CA TYR A 115 20.71 26.04 26.69
C TYR A 115 20.40 24.56 26.38
N TYR A 116 19.16 24.24 25.95
CA TYR A 116 18.78 22.88 25.59
C TYR A 116 18.86 22.68 24.08
N ARG A 117 19.66 21.72 23.66
CA ARG A 117 19.69 21.23 22.30
C ARG A 117 19.37 19.75 22.28
N GLY A 118 18.37 19.37 21.54
CA GLY A 118 18.03 17.99 21.33
C GLY A 118 17.61 17.72 19.90
N TYR A 119 17.76 16.49 19.48
CA TYR A 119 17.18 16.00 18.22
C TYR A 119 16.60 14.62 18.40
N THR A 120 15.55 14.31 17.65
CA THR A 120 15.04 12.96 17.45
C THR A 120 15.10 12.65 15.96
N LYS A 121 15.71 11.53 15.61
CA LYS A 121 15.86 11.06 14.24
C LYS A 121 15.18 9.69 14.11
N LEU A 122 14.26 9.57 13.17
CA LEU A 122 13.71 8.31 12.71
C LEU A 122 14.53 7.82 11.53
N THR A 123 15.16 6.66 11.65
CA THR A 123 16.03 6.09 10.61
C THR A 123 15.38 5.01 9.78
N SER A 124 14.45 4.26 10.37
CA SER A 124 13.70 3.24 9.66
C SER A 124 12.28 3.13 10.20
N LEU A 125 11.37 2.78 9.30
CA LEU A 125 9.96 2.53 9.61
C LEU A 125 9.54 1.24 8.90
N GLY A 126 9.00 0.28 9.63
CA GLY A 126 8.41 -0.92 9.08
C GLY A 126 6.97 -1.06 9.53
N THR A 127 6.14 -1.68 8.69
CA THR A 127 4.75 -1.98 9.05
C THR A 127 4.32 -3.35 8.58
N ALA A 128 3.37 -3.96 9.30
CA ALA A 128 2.65 -5.17 8.91
C ALA A 128 1.16 -4.90 9.05
N ARG A 129 0.42 -4.92 7.94
CA ARG A 129 -0.93 -4.36 7.88
C ARG A 129 -1.91 -5.28 7.17
N VAL A 130 -3.16 -5.22 7.58
CA VAL A 130 -4.32 -5.73 6.85
C VAL A 130 -4.84 -4.62 5.95
N ARG A 131 -5.29 -4.96 4.74
CA ARG A 131 -5.94 -4.06 3.78
C ARG A 131 -7.37 -4.52 3.54
N LEU A 132 -8.30 -3.60 3.57
CA LEU A 132 -9.69 -3.80 3.14
C LEU A 132 -9.99 -2.78 2.04
N GLY A 133 -10.27 -3.26 0.86
CA GLY A 133 -10.48 -2.43 -0.32
C GLY A 133 -11.81 -2.70 -1.01
N PHE A 134 -12.20 -1.72 -1.79
CA PHE A 134 -13.37 -1.74 -2.67
C PHE A 134 -12.95 -1.29 -4.07
N THR A 135 -13.42 -2.01 -5.10
CA THR A 135 -13.14 -1.70 -6.51
C THR A 135 -14.35 -1.03 -7.15
N PRO A 136 -14.42 0.32 -7.16
CA PRO A 136 -15.51 1.04 -7.84
C PRO A 136 -15.46 0.85 -9.37
N TRP A 137 -14.27 0.62 -9.90
CA TRP A 137 -13.99 0.28 -11.31
C TRP A 137 -13.00 -0.88 -11.35
N ASP A 138 -13.01 -1.67 -12.41
CA ASP A 138 -12.22 -2.90 -12.53
C ASP A 138 -10.73 -2.72 -12.23
N ARG A 139 -10.15 -1.56 -12.57
CA ARG A 139 -8.72 -1.28 -12.45
C ARG A 139 -8.37 -0.28 -11.35
N THR A 140 -9.34 0.10 -10.50
CA THR A 140 -9.14 1.05 -9.41
C THR A 140 -9.54 0.43 -8.09
N LEU A 141 -8.64 0.46 -7.12
CA LEU A 141 -8.84 -0.03 -5.77
C LEU A 141 -8.75 1.14 -4.79
N LEU A 142 -9.82 1.40 -4.05
CA LEU A 142 -9.83 2.25 -2.87
C LEU A 142 -9.70 1.36 -1.65
N TYR A 143 -8.80 1.68 -0.72
CA TYR A 143 -8.60 0.82 0.43
C TYR A 143 -8.32 1.59 1.71
N ALA A 144 -8.74 1.01 2.83
CA ALA A 144 -8.29 1.32 4.16
C ALA A 144 -7.28 0.25 4.62
N THR A 145 -6.38 0.62 5.49
CA THR A 145 -5.35 -0.27 6.01
C THR A 145 -5.07 0.02 7.47
N GLY A 146 -4.67 -0.99 8.22
CA GLY A 146 -4.29 -0.83 9.62
C GLY A 146 -3.51 -2.04 10.11
N GLY A 147 -2.68 -1.82 11.12
CA GLY A 147 -1.86 -2.88 11.65
C GLY A 147 -0.77 -2.42 12.61
N PHE A 148 0.27 -3.22 12.69
CA PHE A 148 1.42 -3.02 13.55
C PHE A 148 2.48 -2.18 12.84
N ALA A 149 3.16 -1.32 13.60
CA ALA A 149 4.27 -0.50 13.13
C ALA A 149 5.47 -0.61 14.08
N TRP A 150 6.66 -0.50 13.54
CA TRP A 150 7.90 -0.38 14.30
C TRP A 150 8.85 0.60 13.63
N GLY A 151 9.61 1.32 14.41
CA GLY A 151 10.57 2.32 13.91
C GLY A 151 11.80 2.40 14.76
N THR A 152 12.96 2.60 14.14
CA THR A 152 14.20 2.85 14.84
C THR A 152 14.39 4.33 15.06
N LEU A 153 14.34 4.73 16.34
CA LEU A 153 14.48 6.09 16.80
C LEU A 153 15.85 6.26 17.48
N ASN A 154 16.53 7.35 17.13
CA ASN A 154 17.73 7.80 17.81
C ASN A 154 17.50 9.23 18.26
N GLY A 155 17.71 9.50 19.53
CA GLY A 155 17.55 10.83 20.09
C GLY A 155 18.72 11.17 21.02
N ASN A 156 19.03 12.43 21.08
CA ASN A 156 19.99 12.98 22.05
C ASN A 156 19.40 14.29 22.58
N LEU A 157 19.44 14.42 23.89
CA LEU A 157 19.14 15.65 24.60
C LEU A 157 20.41 16.08 25.33
N GLY A 158 20.97 17.23 25.00
CA GLY A 158 22.17 17.79 25.60
C GLY A 158 21.89 19.12 26.27
N TYR A 159 22.53 19.37 27.39
CA TYR A 159 22.54 20.65 28.09
C TYR A 159 23.88 21.33 27.93
N ASP A 160 23.88 22.60 27.59
CA ASP A 160 25.11 23.39 27.41
C ASP A 160 25.57 24.12 28.71
N TYR A 161 24.98 23.82 29.88
CA TYR A 161 25.31 24.45 31.15
C TYR A 161 25.82 23.45 32.20
N PRO A 162 26.91 23.77 32.94
CA PRO A 162 27.67 22.79 33.74
C PRO A 162 26.98 22.35 35.04
N LEU A 163 25.74 22.77 35.33
CA LEU A 163 25.11 22.57 36.64
C LEU A 163 23.81 21.74 36.67
N SER A 164 23.29 21.29 35.51
CA SER A 164 22.12 20.42 35.50
C SER A 164 22.18 19.47 34.31
N SER A 165 22.75 18.32 34.52
CA SER A 165 23.11 17.38 33.48
C SER A 165 22.13 16.21 33.40
N CYS A 166 20.94 16.42 32.87
CA CYS A 166 20.16 15.31 32.31
C CYS A 166 20.47 15.19 30.83
N ALA A 167 21.63 14.64 30.49
CA ALA A 167 21.97 14.31 29.11
C ALA A 167 21.50 12.89 28.83
N THR A 168 20.34 12.73 28.21
CA THR A 168 19.78 11.42 27.86
C THR A 168 19.86 11.18 26.37
N GLY A 169 20.66 10.22 25.98
CA GLY A 169 20.63 9.63 24.64
C GLY A 169 19.77 8.36 24.66
N PHE A 170 18.89 8.20 23.72
CA PHE A 170 18.19 6.94 23.49
C PHE A 170 18.40 6.45 22.06
N SER A 171 18.61 5.18 21.92
CA SER A 171 18.65 4.48 20.65
C SER A 171 17.88 3.18 20.81
N GLY A 172 16.86 2.98 20.03
CA GLY A 172 16.06 1.77 20.16
C GLY A 172 14.96 1.67 19.11
N THR A 173 14.35 0.50 19.06
CA THR A 173 13.19 0.24 18.25
C THR A 173 11.94 0.48 19.10
N SER A 174 11.11 1.43 18.65
CA SER A 174 9.79 1.67 19.20
C SER A 174 8.76 0.94 18.36
N THR A 175 7.72 0.44 19.01
CA THR A 175 6.64 -0.30 18.39
C THR A 175 5.30 0.38 18.68
N GLY A 176 4.36 0.19 17.77
CA GLY A 176 3.04 0.79 17.90
C GLY A 176 2.09 0.31 16.82
N TRP A 177 1.18 1.17 16.43
CA TRP A 177 0.14 0.86 15.45
C TRP A 177 0.09 1.89 14.33
N THR A 178 -0.51 1.50 13.22
CA THR A 178 -0.72 2.37 12.07
C THR A 178 -2.11 2.17 11.50
N ILE A 179 -2.69 3.26 10.99
CA ILE A 179 -3.94 3.26 10.25
C ILE A 179 -3.81 4.24 9.09
N GLY A 180 -4.50 3.93 8.01
CA GLY A 180 -4.50 4.81 6.85
C GLY A 180 -5.34 4.29 5.71
N GLY A 181 -5.09 4.82 4.53
CA GLY A 181 -5.78 4.41 3.32
C GLY A 181 -5.12 4.97 2.08
N GLY A 182 -5.60 4.52 0.95
CA GLY A 182 -5.04 4.93 -0.32
C GLY A 182 -5.91 4.52 -1.51
N ILE A 183 -5.39 4.91 -2.65
CA ILE A 183 -5.89 4.52 -3.95
C ILE A 183 -4.80 3.79 -4.72
N GLU A 184 -5.16 2.72 -5.39
CA GLU A 184 -4.27 1.97 -6.25
C GLU A 184 -4.91 1.79 -7.63
N GLN A 185 -4.16 2.12 -8.69
CA GLN A 185 -4.61 2.07 -10.07
C GLN A 185 -3.76 1.04 -10.84
N ALA A 186 -4.40 0.06 -11.44
CA ALA A 186 -3.73 -0.87 -12.34
C ALA A 186 -3.48 -0.20 -13.70
N ILE A 187 -2.21 -0.01 -14.03
CA ILE A 187 -1.76 0.55 -15.30
C ILE A 187 -1.70 -0.54 -16.38
N THR A 188 -1.19 -1.71 -15.99
CA THR A 188 -1.21 -2.93 -16.79
C THR A 188 -1.76 -4.07 -15.95
N ASP A 189 -1.78 -5.29 -16.46
CA ASP A 189 -2.22 -6.45 -15.70
C ASP A 189 -1.22 -6.85 -14.59
N HIS A 190 0.01 -6.36 -14.67
CA HIS A 190 1.09 -6.66 -13.73
C HIS A 190 1.62 -5.42 -12.99
N ILE A 191 1.34 -4.21 -13.45
CA ILE A 191 1.89 -2.99 -12.84
C ILE A 191 0.77 -2.14 -12.29
N THR A 192 0.88 -1.80 -11.01
CA THR A 192 -0.04 -0.89 -10.33
C THR A 192 0.70 0.31 -9.75
N LEU A 193 0.04 1.46 -9.77
CA LEU A 193 0.49 2.70 -9.11
C LEU A 193 -0.37 2.92 -7.88
N LYS A 194 0.23 3.13 -6.72
CA LYS A 194 -0.48 3.45 -5.49
C LYS A 194 -0.11 4.81 -4.92
N ALA A 195 -1.08 5.47 -4.30
CA ALA A 195 -0.88 6.63 -3.44
C ALA A 195 -1.55 6.34 -2.09
N GLU A 196 -0.84 6.59 -1.00
CA GLU A 196 -1.24 6.18 0.35
C GLU A 196 -0.89 7.24 1.37
N ALA A 197 -1.77 7.42 2.36
CA ALA A 197 -1.51 8.21 3.55
C ALA A 197 -1.68 7.34 4.80
N LEU A 198 -0.71 7.42 5.72
CA LEU A 198 -0.70 6.66 6.96
C LEU A 198 -0.52 7.59 8.15
N TYR A 199 -1.26 7.32 9.20
CA TYR A 199 -0.97 7.78 10.54
C TYR A 199 -0.28 6.64 11.31
N VAL A 200 0.82 6.97 11.97
CA VAL A 200 1.63 6.02 12.73
C VAL A 200 1.81 6.54 14.15
N ASP A 201 1.49 5.74 15.14
CA ASP A 201 1.77 6.00 16.54
C ASP A 201 2.79 4.96 17.02
N LEU A 202 4.00 5.41 17.31
CA LEU A 202 5.11 4.55 17.80
C LEU A 202 5.14 4.46 19.32
N GLY A 203 4.08 4.90 19.99
CA GLY A 203 3.98 4.85 21.44
C GLY A 203 4.89 5.84 22.14
N THR A 204 5.17 5.53 23.41
CA THR A 204 5.99 6.36 24.28
C THR A 204 7.32 5.66 24.56
N SER A 205 8.41 6.35 24.28
CA SER A 205 9.77 5.91 24.65
C SER A 205 10.18 6.60 25.94
N HIS A 206 10.83 5.86 26.82
CA HIS A 206 11.33 6.38 28.10
C HIS A 206 12.86 6.47 28.02
N GLY A 207 13.38 7.66 28.28
CA GLY A 207 14.80 7.89 28.52
C GLY A 207 15.09 7.88 30.02
N TYR A 208 16.16 7.22 30.43
CA TYR A 208 16.59 7.17 31.83
C TYR A 208 18.04 7.65 31.95
N ASP A 209 18.28 8.63 32.79
CA ASP A 209 19.61 9.03 33.22
C ASP A 209 19.86 8.53 34.63
N GLY A 210 20.78 7.55 34.76
CA GLY A 210 21.09 6.91 36.03
C GLY A 210 21.82 7.77 37.05
N TYR A 211 22.28 8.96 36.68
CA TYR A 211 23.06 9.82 37.59
C TYR A 211 22.18 10.84 38.34
N TYR A 212 21.08 11.31 37.72
CA TYR A 212 20.18 12.32 38.27
C TYR A 212 18.75 11.82 38.48
N ASP A 213 18.47 10.52 38.31
CA ASP A 213 17.14 9.91 38.45
C ASP A 213 16.06 10.62 37.58
N CYS A 214 16.48 11.12 36.44
CA CYS A 214 15.59 11.83 35.51
C CYS A 214 14.91 10.82 34.57
N GLN A 215 13.60 10.73 34.67
CA GLN A 215 12.77 9.94 33.75
C GLN A 215 12.02 10.85 32.80
N THR A 216 12.33 10.75 31.53
CA THR A 216 11.71 11.58 30.48
C THR A 216 10.89 10.72 29.54
N SER A 217 9.69 11.18 29.20
CA SER A 217 8.77 10.49 28.30
C SER A 217 8.65 11.22 26.97
N PHE A 218 8.83 10.46 25.88
CA PHE A 218 8.71 10.95 24.49
C PHE A 218 7.59 10.20 23.79
N LYS A 219 6.51 10.88 23.44
CA LYS A 219 5.47 10.31 22.59
C LYS A 219 5.76 10.66 21.14
N ASN A 220 5.90 9.63 20.30
CA ASN A 220 6.26 9.77 18.89
C ASN A 220 5.10 9.36 18.00
N THR A 221 4.63 10.31 17.19
CA THR A 221 3.61 10.08 16.16
C THR A 221 4.12 10.58 14.82
N ALA A 222 3.67 9.97 13.73
CA ALA A 222 4.06 10.39 12.39
C ALA A 222 2.90 10.32 11.41
N VAL A 223 2.92 11.22 10.44
CA VAL A 223 2.05 11.16 9.26
C VAL A 223 2.94 10.92 8.04
N VAL A 224 2.61 9.90 7.28
CA VAL A 224 3.34 9.47 6.10
C VAL A 224 2.46 9.65 4.88
N GLY A 225 2.96 10.36 3.87
CA GLY A 225 2.38 10.39 2.53
C GLY A 225 3.35 9.75 1.54
N ARG A 226 2.92 8.74 0.78
CA ARG A 226 3.79 8.01 -0.13
C ARG A 226 3.10 7.59 -1.42
N VAL A 227 3.88 7.47 -2.47
CA VAL A 227 3.50 6.85 -3.74
C VAL A 227 4.36 5.62 -3.99
N GLY A 228 3.84 4.67 -4.72
CA GLY A 228 4.55 3.42 -4.99
C GLY A 228 4.14 2.77 -6.29
N LEU A 229 5.05 1.98 -6.83
CA LEU A 229 4.81 1.09 -7.96
C LEU A 229 4.91 -0.33 -7.48
N ASN A 230 3.90 -1.15 -7.79
CA ASN A 230 3.90 -2.58 -7.48
C ASN A 230 3.92 -3.39 -8.77
N PHE A 231 4.64 -4.50 -8.72
CA PHE A 231 4.58 -5.56 -9.71
C PHE A 231 3.78 -6.72 -9.13
N LYS A 232 2.71 -7.08 -9.80
CA LYS A 232 1.78 -8.16 -9.44
C LYS A 232 2.08 -9.40 -10.28
N PHE A 233 2.10 -10.55 -9.64
CA PHE A 233 2.30 -11.86 -10.25
C PHE A 233 0.98 -12.50 -10.68
#